data_6e8ddd4fa299f308ab2034c5ec34af6a
#
_entry.id   6e8ddd4fa299f308ab2034c5ec34af6a
#
_cell.length_a   1.000
_cell.length_b   1.000
_cell.length_c   1.000
_cell.angle_alpha   90.00
_cell.angle_beta   90.00
_cell.angle_gamma   90.00
#
_symmetry.space_group_name_H-M   'P 1'
#
loop_
_entity.id
_entity.type
_entity.pdbx_description
1 polymer ?
#
loop_
_entity_poly.entity_id
_entity_poly.type
_entity_poly.pdbx_seq_one_letter_code
_entity_poly.pdbx_strand_id
1 'polypeptide(L)'
;MLRALALAALLSAAPGCAAWADALKLVRIGATPGPHAQILEAVKPIAARNGLDLKIIEFSDYVVPNEALSAGEIEANSFQNQPFLDNQKADRGYAIESVAQTVNFPLGIYSKRHKSFDAVPKGGMVAIQNDPTNGGRSLLLLQDKGVIKLKGGTGFKPTVADIVENPRNLRFIEVEAAQTPRALEDVDAAAVNTNYATPAGLKPSDAILKEEPKGPDVNGLAVRASEKDKPWVKALVESYRSAETKAFIEKTFGGTILPSW
;
A
#
# COMPACT_ATOMS: atom_id res chain seq x y z
N MET A 1 -23.92 7.00 -89.14
CA MET A 1 -23.02 7.79 -88.33
C MET A 1 -23.55 7.81 -86.86
N LEU A 2 -23.16 6.87 -86.02
CA LEU A 2 -23.55 6.86 -84.65
C LEU A 2 -22.33 7.25 -83.78
N ARG A 3 -22.46 8.34 -83.04
CA ARG A 3 -21.47 8.75 -81.98
C ARG A 3 -21.84 8.13 -80.67
N ALA A 4 -20.97 7.25 -80.16
CA ALA A 4 -21.05 6.72 -78.75
C ALA A 4 -20.39 7.71 -77.79
N LEU A 5 -21.16 8.22 -76.84
CA LEU A 5 -20.63 8.95 -75.71
C LEU A 5 -20.22 7.95 -74.61
N ALA A 6 -18.92 7.94 -74.22
CA ALA A 6 -18.42 7.22 -73.08
C ALA A 6 -18.52 8.12 -71.86
N LEU A 7 -19.29 7.69 -70.89
CA LEU A 7 -19.41 8.33 -69.52
C LEU A 7 -18.35 7.75 -68.61
N ALA A 8 -17.32 8.55 -68.27
CA ALA A 8 -16.30 8.17 -67.31
C ALA A 8 -16.81 8.50 -65.92
N ALA A 9 -17.07 7.47 -65.09
CA ALA A 9 -17.40 7.60 -63.71
C ALA A 9 -16.09 7.75 -62.84
N LEU A 10 -15.85 8.94 -62.34
CA LEU A 10 -14.80 9.18 -61.34
C LEU A 10 -15.28 8.63 -59.98
N LEU A 11 -14.73 7.48 -59.56
CA LEU A 11 -14.80 7.05 -58.17
C LEU A 11 -13.83 7.91 -57.33
N SER A 12 -14.37 8.85 -56.56
CA SER A 12 -13.64 9.55 -55.51
C SER A 12 -13.48 8.60 -54.29
N ALA A 13 -12.30 8.00 -54.17
CA ALA A 13 -11.88 7.30 -52.96
C ALA A 13 -11.65 8.35 -51.85
N ALA A 14 -12.57 8.45 -50.90
CA ALA A 14 -12.33 9.20 -49.65
C ALA A 14 -11.23 8.49 -48.83
N PRO A 15 -10.18 9.21 -48.41
CA PRO A 15 -9.20 8.61 -47.49
C PRO A 15 -9.91 8.33 -46.17
N GLY A 16 -10.13 7.05 -45.85
CA GLY A 16 -10.56 6.63 -44.55
C GLY A 16 -9.48 7.02 -43.51
N CYS A 17 -9.76 8.03 -42.69
CA CYS A 17 -9.00 8.26 -41.47
C CYS A 17 -9.17 7.02 -40.57
N ALA A 18 -8.25 6.05 -40.70
CA ALA A 18 -8.06 5.06 -39.69
C ALA A 18 -7.58 5.84 -38.45
N ALA A 19 -8.50 6.13 -37.53
CA ALA A 19 -8.14 6.57 -36.20
C ALA A 19 -7.31 5.43 -35.56
N TRP A 20 -6.02 5.60 -35.56
CA TRP A 20 -5.14 4.75 -34.76
C TRP A 20 -5.55 4.98 -33.31
N ALA A 21 -6.25 4.04 -32.72
CA ALA A 21 -6.43 4.04 -31.27
C ALA A 21 -5.02 3.98 -30.68
N ASP A 22 -4.58 5.07 -30.04
CA ASP A 22 -3.30 5.09 -29.36
C ASP A 22 -3.24 3.91 -28.41
N ALA A 23 -2.21 3.06 -28.57
CA ALA A 23 -2.02 1.90 -27.70
C ALA A 23 -1.86 2.38 -26.26
N LEU A 24 -2.61 1.77 -25.33
CA LEU A 24 -2.53 2.11 -23.92
C LEU A 24 -1.09 1.98 -23.41
N LYS A 25 -0.66 2.94 -22.60
CA LYS A 25 0.65 2.89 -21.92
C LYS A 25 0.63 1.77 -20.90
N LEU A 26 1.42 0.71 -21.11
CA LEU A 26 1.63 -0.33 -20.12
C LEU A 26 2.32 0.24 -18.87
N VAL A 27 1.72 0.00 -17.70
CA VAL A 27 2.26 0.35 -16.37
C VAL A 27 2.21 -0.89 -15.50
N ARG A 28 3.37 -1.50 -15.23
CA ARG A 28 3.50 -2.54 -14.23
C ARG A 28 3.54 -1.87 -12.86
N ILE A 29 2.57 -2.20 -12.01
CA ILE A 29 2.45 -1.59 -10.68
C ILE A 29 2.57 -2.65 -9.60
N GLY A 30 3.54 -2.47 -8.70
CA GLY A 30 3.77 -3.36 -7.56
C GLY A 30 2.81 -3.07 -6.41
N ALA A 31 2.30 -4.12 -5.80
CA ALA A 31 1.45 -4.06 -4.60
C ALA A 31 1.69 -5.26 -3.70
N THR A 32 1.24 -5.19 -2.44
CA THR A 32 1.09 -6.40 -1.63
C THR A 32 -0.28 -7.03 -1.86
N PRO A 33 -0.41 -8.37 -1.69
CA PRO A 33 -1.69 -9.07 -1.76
C PRO A 33 -2.75 -8.47 -0.83
N GLY A 34 -4.01 -8.71 -1.14
CA GLY A 34 -5.14 -8.22 -0.34
C GLY A 34 -5.55 -6.79 -0.70
N PRO A 35 -5.80 -5.89 0.27
CA PRO A 35 -6.42 -4.59 0.01
C PRO A 35 -5.71 -3.72 -1.02
N HIS A 36 -4.38 -3.67 -1.06
CA HIS A 36 -3.65 -2.90 -2.06
C HIS A 36 -3.92 -3.39 -3.48
N ALA A 37 -3.78 -4.70 -3.72
CA ALA A 37 -4.07 -5.30 -5.01
C ALA A 37 -5.55 -5.15 -5.39
N GLN A 38 -6.48 -5.35 -4.45
CA GLN A 38 -7.93 -5.19 -4.67
C GLN A 38 -8.30 -3.76 -5.09
N ILE A 39 -7.69 -2.75 -4.48
CA ILE A 39 -7.91 -1.35 -4.87
C ILE A 39 -7.36 -1.11 -6.29
N LEU A 40 -6.17 -1.60 -6.60
CA LEU A 40 -5.60 -1.46 -7.93
C LEU A 40 -6.42 -2.18 -9.02
N GLU A 41 -7.02 -3.32 -8.72
CA GLU A 41 -7.94 -3.98 -9.64
C GLU A 41 -9.19 -3.12 -9.93
N ALA A 42 -9.71 -2.40 -8.92
CA ALA A 42 -10.78 -1.43 -9.13
C ALA A 42 -10.33 -0.19 -9.91
N VAL A 43 -9.07 0.24 -9.76
CA VAL A 43 -8.47 1.35 -10.52
C VAL A 43 -8.25 1.00 -11.98
N LYS A 44 -7.98 -0.26 -12.31
CA LYS A 44 -7.60 -0.74 -13.63
C LYS A 44 -8.53 -0.30 -14.76
N PRO A 45 -9.88 -0.47 -14.68
CA PRO A 45 -10.78 -0.01 -15.73
C PRO A 45 -10.83 1.53 -15.84
N ILE A 46 -10.57 2.25 -14.76
CA ILE A 46 -10.51 3.72 -14.76
C ILE A 46 -9.23 4.18 -15.46
N ALA A 47 -8.11 3.56 -15.13
CA ALA A 47 -6.82 3.81 -15.75
C ALA A 47 -6.85 3.54 -17.27
N ALA A 48 -7.56 2.50 -17.69
CA ALA A 48 -7.74 2.20 -19.12
C ALA A 48 -8.45 3.34 -19.88
N ARG A 49 -9.48 3.96 -19.25
CA ARG A 49 -10.13 5.16 -19.81
C ARG A 49 -9.19 6.37 -19.88
N ASN A 50 -8.18 6.40 -19.02
CA ASN A 50 -7.16 7.45 -18.97
C ASN A 50 -5.87 7.09 -19.75
N GLY A 51 -5.94 6.10 -20.66
CA GLY A 51 -4.83 5.75 -21.56
C GLY A 51 -3.77 4.83 -20.96
N LEU A 52 -4.05 4.15 -19.81
CA LEU A 52 -3.10 3.26 -19.15
C LEU A 52 -3.59 1.81 -19.15
N ASP A 53 -2.70 0.87 -19.45
CA ASP A 53 -2.89 -0.55 -19.21
C ASP A 53 -2.14 -0.95 -17.94
N LEU A 54 -2.87 -1.15 -16.82
CA LEU A 54 -2.27 -1.52 -15.55
C LEU A 54 -2.07 -3.04 -15.46
N LYS A 55 -0.82 -3.45 -15.27
CA LYS A 55 -0.45 -4.81 -14.90
C LYS A 55 -0.02 -4.83 -13.44
N ILE A 56 -0.85 -5.41 -12.57
CA ILE A 56 -0.57 -5.53 -11.14
C ILE A 56 0.39 -6.68 -10.92
N ILE A 57 1.47 -6.41 -10.18
CA ILE A 57 2.49 -7.40 -9.77
C ILE A 57 2.44 -7.48 -8.24
N GLU A 58 2.06 -8.62 -7.72
CA GLU A 58 1.97 -8.84 -6.27
C GLU A 58 3.30 -9.33 -5.70
N PHE A 59 3.73 -8.70 -4.60
CA PHE A 59 4.91 -9.03 -3.83
C PHE A 59 4.52 -9.42 -2.41
N SER A 60 5.06 -10.53 -1.92
CA SER A 60 4.72 -11.09 -0.61
C SER A 60 5.31 -10.34 0.58
N ASP A 61 6.30 -9.48 0.35
CA ASP A 61 7.04 -8.73 1.36
C ASP A 61 7.11 -7.22 1.05
N TYR A 62 7.79 -6.46 1.92
CA TYR A 62 7.95 -5.00 1.75
C TYR A 62 9.31 -4.58 1.18
N VAL A 63 10.25 -5.51 0.96
CA VAL A 63 11.61 -5.20 0.47
C VAL A 63 11.65 -5.14 -1.04
N VAL A 64 11.16 -6.20 -1.69
CA VAL A 64 11.26 -6.40 -3.15
C VAL A 64 10.53 -5.32 -3.97
N PRO A 65 9.36 -4.76 -3.57
CA PRO A 65 8.67 -3.78 -4.42
C PRO A 65 9.48 -2.51 -4.74
N ASN A 66 10.27 -1.99 -3.77
CA ASN A 66 11.11 -0.82 -4.01
C ASN A 66 12.37 -1.17 -4.79
N GLU A 67 12.91 -2.36 -4.61
CA GLU A 67 14.03 -2.88 -5.39
C GLU A 67 13.64 -3.02 -6.87
N ALA A 68 12.51 -3.68 -7.16
CA ALA A 68 11.95 -3.82 -8.50
C ALA A 68 11.64 -2.47 -9.17
N LEU A 69 11.11 -1.49 -8.39
CA LEU A 69 10.86 -0.14 -8.90
C LEU A 69 12.16 0.58 -9.23
N SER A 70 13.16 0.49 -8.36
CA SER A 70 14.48 1.11 -8.57
C SER A 70 15.20 0.50 -9.77
N ALA A 71 15.10 -0.82 -9.95
CA ALA A 71 15.67 -1.56 -11.08
C ALA A 71 14.94 -1.33 -12.42
N GLY A 72 13.75 -0.72 -12.40
CA GLY A 72 12.94 -0.51 -13.61
C GLY A 72 12.14 -1.73 -14.07
N GLU A 73 12.03 -2.74 -13.22
CA GLU A 73 11.22 -3.93 -13.47
C GLU A 73 9.72 -3.65 -13.39
N ILE A 74 9.34 -2.64 -12.58
CA ILE A 74 8.00 -2.07 -12.50
C ILE A 74 8.07 -0.54 -12.68
N GLU A 75 6.96 0.09 -13.07
CA GLU A 75 6.86 1.53 -13.29
C GLU A 75 6.45 2.28 -12.03
N ALA A 76 5.64 1.67 -11.18
CA ALA A 76 5.11 2.26 -9.95
C ALA A 76 4.94 1.20 -8.86
N ASN A 77 4.75 1.62 -7.61
CA ASN A 77 4.20 0.75 -6.57
C ASN A 77 3.19 1.48 -5.66
N SER A 78 2.34 0.69 -5.00
CA SER A 78 1.33 1.14 -4.05
C SER A 78 1.21 0.13 -2.91
N PHE A 79 2.06 0.26 -1.89
CA PHE A 79 2.08 -0.69 -0.75
C PHE A 79 2.60 -0.07 0.54
N GLN A 80 3.22 1.10 0.50
CA GLN A 80 4.03 1.68 1.58
C GLN A 80 3.54 3.06 2.01
N ASN A 81 3.80 3.39 3.28
CA ASN A 81 3.63 4.73 3.80
C ASN A 81 4.91 5.58 3.63
N GLN A 82 4.79 6.90 3.86
CA GLN A 82 5.92 7.82 3.68
C GLN A 82 7.10 7.50 4.61
N PRO A 83 6.92 7.24 5.92
CA PRO A 83 8.05 6.90 6.80
C PRO A 83 8.84 5.66 6.34
N PHE A 84 8.14 4.63 5.81
CA PHE A 84 8.81 3.45 5.26
C PHE A 84 9.61 3.78 4.01
N LEU A 85 9.03 4.53 3.07
CA LEU A 85 9.74 4.97 1.85
C LEU A 85 10.98 5.79 2.20
N ASP A 86 10.86 6.74 3.13
CA ASP A 86 11.99 7.60 3.53
C ASP A 86 13.12 6.76 4.15
N ASN A 87 12.79 5.76 4.96
CA ASN A 87 13.77 4.84 5.50
C ASN A 87 14.45 4.02 4.40
N GLN A 88 13.70 3.47 3.46
CA GLN A 88 14.25 2.71 2.33
C GLN A 88 15.17 3.57 1.44
N LYS A 89 14.80 4.84 1.20
CA LYS A 89 15.64 5.80 0.47
C LYS A 89 16.94 6.07 1.21
N ALA A 90 16.89 6.27 2.53
CA ALA A 90 18.08 6.52 3.35
C ALA A 90 19.02 5.31 3.40
N ASP A 91 18.48 4.10 3.56
CA ASP A 91 19.27 2.88 3.75
C ASP A 91 19.81 2.29 2.45
N ARG A 92 19.06 2.42 1.35
CA ARG A 92 19.34 1.78 0.06
C ARG A 92 19.74 2.75 -1.06
N GLY A 93 19.58 4.06 -0.83
CA GLY A 93 19.90 5.08 -1.85
C GLY A 93 18.92 5.11 -3.02
N TYR A 94 17.69 4.60 -2.86
CA TYR A 94 16.70 4.57 -3.95
C TYR A 94 16.27 5.97 -4.38
N ALA A 95 16.32 6.24 -5.69
CA ALA A 95 15.78 7.44 -6.32
C ALA A 95 14.27 7.27 -6.63
N ILE A 96 13.48 7.05 -5.59
CA ILE A 96 12.02 6.83 -5.64
C ILE A 96 11.32 7.98 -4.94
N GLU A 97 10.18 8.42 -5.47
CA GLU A 97 9.35 9.47 -4.87
C GLU A 97 7.88 9.06 -4.78
N SER A 98 7.26 9.42 -3.66
CA SER A 98 5.81 9.35 -3.51
C SER A 98 5.17 10.50 -4.27
N VAL A 99 4.27 10.18 -5.20
CA VAL A 99 3.60 11.16 -6.08
C VAL A 99 2.17 11.46 -5.67
N ALA A 100 1.60 10.63 -4.80
CA ALA A 100 0.26 10.86 -4.25
C ALA A 100 0.05 10.04 -2.97
N GLN A 101 -0.61 10.64 -1.97
CA GLN A 101 -1.20 9.88 -0.88
C GLN A 101 -2.40 9.09 -1.39
N THR A 102 -2.64 7.89 -0.84
CA THR A 102 -3.69 6.98 -1.28
C THR A 102 -4.62 6.61 -0.13
N VAL A 103 -4.27 5.65 0.69
CA VAL A 103 -5.14 5.11 1.73
C VAL A 103 -4.43 5.05 3.08
N ASN A 104 -5.19 5.19 4.16
CA ASN A 104 -4.70 4.93 5.50
C ASN A 104 -5.12 3.53 5.94
N PHE A 105 -4.15 2.75 6.41
CA PHE A 105 -4.32 1.42 6.97
C PHE A 105 -3.94 1.45 8.45
N PRO A 106 -4.89 1.62 9.38
CA PRO A 106 -4.58 1.59 10.81
C PRO A 106 -3.93 0.27 11.22
N LEU A 107 -2.83 0.36 11.98
CA LEU A 107 -2.18 -0.82 12.55
C LEU A 107 -3.05 -1.39 13.67
N GLY A 108 -3.16 -2.72 13.75
CA GLY A 108 -3.83 -3.41 14.85
C GLY A 108 -2.90 -4.37 15.59
N ILE A 109 -3.10 -4.50 16.89
CA ILE A 109 -2.54 -5.60 17.69
C ILE A 109 -3.65 -6.63 17.89
N TYR A 110 -3.38 -7.86 17.53
CA TYR A 110 -4.32 -8.98 17.54
C TYR A 110 -3.88 -10.05 18.52
N SER A 111 -4.81 -10.89 18.94
CA SER A 111 -4.55 -12.08 19.74
C SER A 111 -5.54 -13.19 19.39
N LYS A 112 -5.05 -14.42 19.32
CA LYS A 112 -5.91 -15.63 19.25
C LYS A 112 -6.29 -16.15 20.63
N ARG A 113 -5.56 -15.73 21.67
CA ARG A 113 -5.67 -16.24 23.02
C ARG A 113 -6.43 -15.32 23.96
N HIS A 114 -6.39 -14.01 23.72
CA HIS A 114 -6.89 -12.98 24.62
C HIS A 114 -7.90 -12.06 23.93
N LYS A 115 -8.97 -11.68 24.65
CA LYS A 115 -10.05 -10.82 24.15
C LYS A 115 -9.79 -9.32 24.34
N SER A 116 -8.81 -8.97 25.15
CA SER A 116 -8.34 -7.60 25.38
C SER A 116 -6.85 -7.62 25.68
N PHE A 117 -6.17 -6.49 25.53
CA PHE A 117 -4.75 -6.40 25.85
C PHE A 117 -4.52 -6.58 27.36
N ASP A 118 -5.48 -6.18 28.20
CA ASP A 118 -5.39 -6.36 29.65
C ASP A 118 -5.37 -7.83 30.08
N ALA A 119 -5.94 -8.71 29.26
CA ALA A 119 -5.92 -10.15 29.51
C ALA A 119 -4.59 -10.83 29.13
N VAL A 120 -3.70 -10.14 28.41
CA VAL A 120 -2.34 -10.65 28.11
C VAL A 120 -1.58 -10.78 29.44
N PRO A 121 -0.97 -11.93 29.79
CA PRO A 121 -0.35 -12.14 31.08
C PRO A 121 0.91 -11.28 31.28
N LYS A 122 1.31 -11.09 32.55
CA LYS A 122 2.62 -10.53 32.84
C LYS A 122 3.71 -11.47 32.30
N GLY A 123 4.70 -10.90 31.62
CA GLY A 123 5.72 -11.68 30.90
C GLY A 123 5.25 -12.24 29.56
N GLY A 124 4.04 -11.87 29.12
CA GLY A 124 3.49 -12.29 27.82
C GLY A 124 4.36 -11.90 26.64
N MET A 125 4.28 -12.68 25.57
CA MET A 125 5.09 -12.48 24.35
C MET A 125 4.30 -11.70 23.30
N VAL A 126 4.92 -10.65 22.76
CA VAL A 126 4.34 -9.79 21.73
C VAL A 126 5.24 -9.80 20.50
N ALA A 127 4.70 -10.20 19.35
CA ALA A 127 5.40 -10.10 18.06
C ALA A 127 5.19 -8.71 17.46
N ILE A 128 6.28 -8.11 16.96
CA ILE A 128 6.28 -6.85 16.21
C ILE A 128 7.09 -7.04 14.93
N GLN A 129 6.99 -6.09 14.01
CA GLN A 129 7.74 -6.12 12.76
C GLN A 129 9.23 -5.87 13.02
N ASN A 130 10.10 -6.52 12.22
CA ASN A 130 11.56 -6.38 12.31
C ASN A 130 12.11 -5.21 11.48
N ASP A 131 11.30 -4.54 10.67
CA ASP A 131 11.72 -3.33 10.00
C ASP A 131 11.62 -2.10 10.93
N PRO A 132 12.55 -1.13 10.81
CA PRO A 132 12.64 -0.02 11.78
C PRO A 132 11.38 0.84 11.87
N THR A 133 10.62 0.97 10.78
CA THR A 133 9.44 1.85 10.74
C THR A 133 8.20 1.17 11.28
N ASN A 134 7.89 -0.07 10.86
CA ASN A 134 6.72 -0.79 11.38
C ASN A 134 6.94 -1.31 12.79
N GLY A 135 8.16 -1.77 13.13
CA GLY A 135 8.53 -2.12 14.51
C GLY A 135 8.40 -0.92 15.44
N GLY A 136 8.96 0.23 15.02
CA GLY A 136 8.83 1.48 15.75
C GLY A 136 7.37 1.93 15.91
N ARG A 137 6.58 1.84 14.84
CA ARG A 137 5.13 2.14 14.85
C ARG A 137 4.37 1.27 15.84
N SER A 138 4.72 -0.02 15.91
CA SER A 138 4.11 -0.95 16.86
C SER A 138 4.42 -0.59 18.32
N LEU A 139 5.65 -0.18 18.62
CA LEU A 139 6.05 0.29 19.93
C LEU A 139 5.39 1.63 20.27
N LEU A 140 5.27 2.56 19.32
CA LEU A 140 4.55 3.82 19.52
C LEU A 140 3.06 3.60 19.79
N LEU A 141 2.42 2.63 19.13
CA LEU A 141 1.04 2.25 19.42
C LEU A 141 0.91 1.74 20.86
N LEU A 142 1.82 0.86 21.31
CA LEU A 142 1.81 0.36 22.69
C LEU A 142 2.02 1.50 23.72
N GLN A 143 2.87 2.46 23.41
CA GLN A 143 3.05 3.66 24.24
C GLN A 143 1.78 4.53 24.26
N ASP A 144 1.17 4.79 23.11
CA ASP A 144 -0.08 5.58 23.01
C ASP A 144 -1.21 4.98 23.86
N LYS A 145 -1.26 3.66 23.93
CA LYS A 145 -2.22 2.93 24.78
C LYS A 145 -1.76 2.74 26.22
N GLY A 146 -0.65 3.35 26.65
CA GLY A 146 -0.15 3.30 28.04
C GLY A 146 0.40 1.94 28.47
N VAL A 147 0.73 1.06 27.54
CA VAL A 147 1.25 -0.30 27.82
C VAL A 147 2.72 -0.28 28.20
N ILE A 148 3.50 0.54 27.49
CA ILE A 148 4.94 0.74 27.73
C ILE A 148 5.24 2.24 27.69
N LYS A 149 6.49 2.60 28.09
CA LYS A 149 7.02 3.94 27.88
C LYS A 149 8.36 3.86 27.16
N LEU A 150 8.51 4.67 26.15
CA LEU A 150 9.74 4.80 25.36
C LEU A 150 10.54 6.01 25.83
N LYS A 151 11.86 5.98 25.67
CA LYS A 151 12.69 7.15 25.92
C LYS A 151 12.34 8.26 24.91
N GLY A 152 12.48 9.52 25.31
CA GLY A 152 12.24 10.66 24.43
C GLY A 152 13.23 10.73 23.26
N GLY A 153 12.80 11.34 22.14
CA GLY A 153 13.68 11.66 21.01
C GLY A 153 13.91 10.54 20.00
N THR A 154 13.20 9.43 20.07
CA THR A 154 13.34 8.29 19.14
C THR A 154 12.67 8.51 17.78
N GLY A 155 11.87 9.58 17.63
CA GLY A 155 11.12 9.84 16.40
C GLY A 155 10.16 8.71 16.05
N PHE A 156 10.13 8.31 14.78
CA PHE A 156 9.24 7.25 14.26
C PHE A 156 9.87 5.84 14.26
N LYS A 157 11.10 5.69 14.77
CA LYS A 157 11.85 4.43 14.72
C LYS A 157 12.39 4.00 16.09
N PRO A 158 11.57 4.01 17.18
CA PRO A 158 12.02 3.41 18.42
C PRO A 158 12.25 1.91 18.24
N THR A 159 13.16 1.37 19.02
CA THR A 159 13.49 -0.05 19.11
C THR A 159 13.08 -0.62 20.46
N VAL A 160 13.09 -1.93 20.62
CA VAL A 160 12.83 -2.59 21.92
C VAL A 160 13.80 -2.10 23.01
N ALA A 161 15.03 -1.73 22.64
CA ALA A 161 16.03 -1.17 23.58
C ALA A 161 15.67 0.24 24.08
N ASP A 162 14.74 0.92 23.44
CA ASP A 162 14.27 2.24 23.83
C ASP A 162 13.12 2.21 24.86
N ILE A 163 12.67 1.03 25.28
CA ILE A 163 11.64 0.87 26.30
C ILE A 163 12.25 1.16 27.67
N VAL A 164 11.77 2.22 28.33
CA VAL A 164 12.21 2.63 29.66
C VAL A 164 11.27 2.17 30.78
N GLU A 165 10.00 1.94 30.48
CA GLU A 165 9.03 1.35 31.41
C GLU A 165 8.25 0.24 30.70
N ASN A 166 8.21 -0.93 31.36
CA ASN A 166 7.47 -2.11 30.89
C ASN A 166 6.85 -2.81 32.14
N PRO A 167 5.80 -2.22 32.72
CA PRO A 167 5.23 -2.69 33.97
C PRO A 167 4.70 -4.11 33.94
N ARG A 168 4.38 -4.60 32.75
CA ARG A 168 3.90 -5.98 32.56
C ARG A 168 5.02 -6.96 32.19
N ASN A 169 6.28 -6.51 32.09
CA ASN A 169 7.44 -7.31 31.69
C ASN A 169 7.19 -8.08 30.38
N LEU A 170 6.53 -7.44 29.40
CA LEU A 170 6.27 -8.03 28.10
C LEU A 170 7.59 -8.38 27.41
N ARG A 171 7.62 -9.50 26.72
CA ARG A 171 8.75 -9.94 25.91
C ARG A 171 8.41 -9.68 24.45
N PHE A 172 9.31 -9.04 23.72
CA PHE A 172 9.13 -8.73 22.32
C PHE A 172 9.92 -9.69 21.45
N ILE A 173 9.30 -10.17 20.36
CA ILE A 173 9.98 -10.84 19.27
C ILE A 173 9.77 -10.04 17.98
N GLU A 174 10.82 -9.93 17.20
CA GLU A 174 10.82 -9.20 15.95
C GLU A 174 10.78 -10.19 14.78
N VAL A 175 9.77 -10.08 13.93
CA VAL A 175 9.56 -10.96 12.77
C VAL A 175 9.24 -10.14 11.53
N GLU A 176 9.45 -10.70 10.35
CA GLU A 176 9.04 -10.04 9.12
C GLU A 176 7.54 -9.71 9.14
N ALA A 177 7.16 -8.55 8.61
CA ALA A 177 5.77 -8.07 8.64
C ALA A 177 4.78 -9.10 8.08
N ALA A 178 5.14 -9.79 7.00
CA ALA A 178 4.33 -10.85 6.39
C ALA A 178 4.13 -12.09 7.30
N GLN A 179 5.01 -12.30 8.29
CA GLN A 179 4.95 -13.42 9.22
C GLN A 179 4.17 -13.10 10.50
N THR A 180 3.86 -11.82 10.76
CA THR A 180 3.17 -11.42 12.01
C THR A 180 1.81 -12.09 12.20
N PRO A 181 0.96 -12.33 11.16
CA PRO A 181 -0.29 -13.08 11.34
C PRO A 181 -0.06 -14.52 11.81
N ARG A 182 0.99 -15.18 11.27
CA ARG A 182 1.33 -16.56 11.63
C ARG A 182 1.91 -16.65 13.04
N ALA A 183 2.69 -15.65 13.45
CA ALA A 183 3.26 -15.60 14.80
C ALA A 183 2.18 -15.66 15.90
N LEU A 184 0.92 -15.28 15.61
CA LEU A 184 -0.21 -15.39 16.53
C LEU A 184 -0.50 -16.81 17.04
N GLU A 185 0.02 -17.85 16.41
CA GLU A 185 -0.08 -19.23 16.90
C GLU A 185 0.79 -19.41 18.15
N ASP A 186 1.93 -18.74 18.22
CA ASP A 186 2.99 -18.98 19.19
C ASP A 186 3.07 -17.91 20.29
N VAL A 187 2.55 -16.69 20.01
CA VAL A 187 2.64 -15.55 20.93
C VAL A 187 1.29 -15.18 21.57
N ASP A 188 1.34 -14.34 22.58
CA ASP A 188 0.13 -13.82 23.26
C ASP A 188 -0.55 -12.73 22.46
N ALA A 189 0.21 -11.90 21.74
CA ALA A 189 -0.30 -10.88 20.83
C ALA A 189 0.70 -10.59 19.71
N ALA A 190 0.22 -10.05 18.58
CA ALA A 190 1.07 -9.58 17.50
C ALA A 190 0.53 -8.30 16.89
N ALA A 191 1.43 -7.37 16.57
CA ALA A 191 1.13 -6.22 15.73
C ALA A 191 1.08 -6.67 14.26
N VAL A 192 -0.04 -6.44 13.58
CA VAL A 192 -0.25 -6.90 12.21
C VAL A 192 -0.72 -5.74 11.34
N ASN A 193 0.01 -5.48 10.27
CA ASN A 193 -0.39 -4.50 9.28
C ASN A 193 -1.68 -4.95 8.57
N THR A 194 -2.61 -4.03 8.35
CA THR A 194 -3.95 -4.34 7.83
C THR A 194 -3.94 -5.12 6.51
N ASN A 195 -2.98 -4.85 5.62
CA ASN A 195 -2.86 -5.58 4.35
C ASN A 195 -2.47 -7.06 4.53
N TYR A 196 -1.80 -7.43 5.63
CA TYR A 196 -1.54 -8.82 6.00
C TYR A 196 -2.61 -9.40 6.92
N ALA A 197 -3.24 -8.57 7.76
CA ALA A 197 -4.33 -9.00 8.63
C ALA A 197 -5.54 -9.50 7.83
N THR A 198 -5.97 -8.73 6.83
CA THR A 198 -7.18 -9.04 6.03
C THR A 198 -7.08 -10.38 5.29
N PRO A 199 -6.02 -10.69 4.52
CA PRO A 199 -5.88 -12.01 3.89
C PRO A 199 -5.75 -13.16 4.88
N ALA A 200 -5.24 -12.90 6.10
CA ALA A 200 -5.16 -13.88 7.17
C ALA A 200 -6.50 -14.08 7.92
N GLY A 201 -7.58 -13.43 7.49
CA GLY A 201 -8.90 -13.51 8.12
C GLY A 201 -9.05 -12.72 9.41
N LEU A 202 -8.07 -11.89 9.77
CA LEU A 202 -8.16 -10.99 10.91
C LEU A 202 -8.94 -9.74 10.51
N LYS A 203 -10.01 -9.45 11.23
CA LYS A 203 -10.80 -8.23 10.99
C LYS A 203 -10.25 -7.09 11.84
N PRO A 204 -10.17 -5.85 11.34
CA PRO A 204 -9.75 -4.70 12.14
C PRO A 204 -10.58 -4.47 13.41
N SER A 205 -11.85 -4.96 13.43
CA SER A 205 -12.69 -4.99 14.63
C SER A 205 -12.22 -5.93 15.73
N ASP A 206 -11.43 -6.96 15.37
CA ASP A 206 -10.97 -8.00 16.30
C ASP A 206 -9.62 -7.62 16.96
N ALA A 207 -9.04 -6.48 16.56
CA ALA A 207 -7.82 -5.98 17.17
C ALA A 207 -8.07 -5.62 18.63
N ILE A 208 -7.24 -6.16 19.52
CA ILE A 208 -7.28 -5.89 20.97
C ILE A 208 -6.67 -4.52 21.33
N LEU A 209 -5.85 -3.95 20.46
CA LEU A 209 -5.45 -2.54 20.38
C LEU A 209 -5.39 -2.12 18.92
N LYS A 210 -5.71 -0.87 18.64
CA LYS A 210 -5.61 -0.31 17.28
C LYS A 210 -5.22 1.15 17.29
N GLU A 211 -4.60 1.57 16.22
CA GLU A 211 -4.34 2.98 15.97
C GLU A 211 -5.64 3.74 15.65
N GLU A 212 -5.63 5.01 16.00
CA GLU A 212 -6.53 5.97 15.38
C GLU A 212 -6.01 6.28 13.96
N PRO A 213 -6.90 6.45 12.97
CA PRO A 213 -6.50 6.68 11.57
C PRO A 213 -5.98 8.11 11.36
N LYS A 214 -4.94 8.49 12.08
CA LYS A 214 -4.31 9.82 12.09
C LYS A 214 -2.80 9.66 12.00
N GLY A 215 -2.13 10.67 11.44
CA GLY A 215 -0.66 10.70 11.43
C GLY A 215 -0.02 10.42 10.08
N PRO A 216 1.31 10.21 10.05
CA PRO A 216 2.10 10.16 8.82
C PRO A 216 1.98 8.82 8.05
N ASP A 217 1.30 7.83 8.62
CA ASP A 217 1.27 6.46 8.10
C ASP A 217 0.28 6.25 6.94
N VAL A 218 0.01 7.33 6.19
CA VAL A 218 -0.76 7.25 4.95
C VAL A 218 0.08 6.62 3.86
N ASN A 219 -0.48 5.63 3.18
CA ASN A 219 0.16 4.99 2.04
C ASN A 219 0.17 5.89 0.81
N GLY A 220 1.08 5.61 -0.13
CA GLY A 220 1.25 6.40 -1.34
C GLY A 220 1.45 5.58 -2.60
N LEU A 221 1.25 6.25 -3.72
CA LEU A 221 1.78 5.83 -5.02
C LEU A 221 3.22 6.32 -5.13
N ALA A 222 4.15 5.42 -5.45
CA ALA A 222 5.54 5.78 -5.64
C ALA A 222 6.02 5.40 -7.05
N VAL A 223 6.89 6.23 -7.60
CA VAL A 223 7.52 6.07 -8.91
C VAL A 223 9.01 6.43 -8.82
N ARG A 224 9.81 6.11 -9.84
CA ARG A 224 11.18 6.64 -9.93
C ARG A 224 11.15 8.17 -10.01
N ALA A 225 12.08 8.83 -9.30
CA ALA A 225 12.17 10.29 -9.26
C ALA A 225 12.26 10.94 -10.66
N SER A 226 12.94 10.28 -11.61
CA SER A 226 13.06 10.72 -13.00
C SER A 226 11.76 10.66 -13.80
N GLU A 227 10.73 10.03 -13.27
CA GLU A 227 9.45 9.82 -13.98
C GLU A 227 8.28 10.56 -13.36
N LYS A 228 8.45 11.19 -12.19
CA LYS A 228 7.37 11.78 -11.38
C LYS A 228 6.48 12.79 -12.14
N ASP A 229 7.06 13.52 -13.08
CA ASP A 229 6.38 14.57 -13.85
C ASP A 229 5.84 14.09 -15.22
N LYS A 230 5.96 12.78 -15.51
CA LYS A 230 5.49 12.23 -16.77
C LYS A 230 3.96 12.20 -16.85
N PRO A 231 3.37 12.41 -18.03
CA PRO A 231 1.90 12.43 -18.21
C PRO A 231 1.21 11.17 -17.69
N TRP A 232 1.83 9.99 -17.85
CA TRP A 232 1.25 8.73 -17.38
C TRP A 232 1.14 8.67 -15.85
N VAL A 233 2.05 9.32 -15.11
CA VAL A 233 1.99 9.38 -13.63
C VAL A 233 0.78 10.21 -13.21
N LYS A 234 0.54 11.35 -13.86
CA LYS A 234 -0.66 12.16 -13.60
C LYS A 234 -1.94 11.35 -13.86
N ALA A 235 -2.02 10.65 -14.99
CA ALA A 235 -3.15 9.80 -15.33
C ALA A 235 -3.36 8.66 -14.31
N LEU A 236 -2.29 8.05 -13.79
CA LEU A 236 -2.34 7.04 -12.73
C LEU A 236 -2.90 7.62 -11.43
N VAL A 237 -2.40 8.78 -11.00
CA VAL A 237 -2.86 9.47 -9.78
C VAL A 237 -4.34 9.83 -9.90
N GLU A 238 -4.76 10.42 -11.01
CA GLU A 238 -6.16 10.78 -11.27
C GLU A 238 -7.06 9.54 -11.26
N SER A 239 -6.61 8.44 -11.85
CA SER A 239 -7.35 7.18 -11.85
C SER A 239 -7.50 6.62 -10.43
N TYR A 240 -6.41 6.59 -9.66
CA TYR A 240 -6.44 6.11 -8.29
C TYR A 240 -7.32 6.97 -7.39
N ARG A 241 -7.22 8.30 -7.48
CA ARG A 241 -7.95 9.26 -6.66
C ARG A 241 -9.34 9.62 -7.20
N SER A 242 -9.87 8.84 -8.12
CA SER A 242 -11.22 9.06 -8.68
C SER A 242 -12.32 8.84 -7.64
N ALA A 243 -13.47 9.45 -7.89
CA ALA A 243 -14.68 9.22 -7.09
C ALA A 243 -15.13 7.75 -7.12
N GLU A 244 -14.91 7.05 -8.25
CA GLU A 244 -15.23 5.63 -8.41
C GLU A 244 -14.35 4.76 -7.49
N THR A 245 -13.05 5.02 -7.45
CA THR A 245 -12.12 4.33 -6.55
C THR A 245 -12.45 4.60 -5.09
N LYS A 246 -12.78 5.84 -4.74
CA LYS A 246 -13.20 6.21 -3.39
C LYS A 246 -14.45 5.43 -2.96
N ALA A 247 -15.47 5.41 -3.80
CA ALA A 247 -16.70 4.67 -3.53
C ALA A 247 -16.46 3.15 -3.39
N PHE A 248 -15.55 2.59 -4.21
CA PHE A 248 -15.14 1.19 -4.07
C PHE A 248 -14.51 0.93 -2.70
N ILE A 249 -13.56 1.76 -2.26
CA ILE A 249 -12.87 1.62 -0.97
C ILE A 249 -13.88 1.68 0.18
N GLU A 250 -14.73 2.70 0.20
CA GLU A 250 -15.75 2.90 1.25
C GLU A 250 -16.73 1.72 1.33
N LYS A 251 -17.19 1.24 0.19
CA LYS A 251 -18.11 0.09 0.10
C LYS A 251 -17.44 -1.23 0.51
N THR A 252 -16.21 -1.46 0.05
CA THR A 252 -15.56 -2.77 0.21
C THR A 252 -15.00 -2.95 1.61
N PHE A 253 -14.43 -1.89 2.19
CA PHE A 253 -13.70 -1.97 3.45
C PHE A 253 -14.46 -1.37 4.65
N GLY A 254 -15.67 -0.81 4.44
CA GLY A 254 -16.57 -0.41 5.53
C GLY A 254 -15.94 0.54 6.56
N GLY A 255 -15.08 1.46 6.12
CA GLY A 255 -14.37 2.41 7.00
C GLY A 255 -13.16 1.86 7.74
N THR A 256 -12.75 0.60 7.49
CA THR A 256 -11.53 0.03 8.06
C THR A 256 -10.27 0.45 7.29
N ILE A 257 -10.44 0.88 6.05
CA ILE A 257 -9.43 1.48 5.19
C ILE A 257 -10.01 2.80 4.70
N LEU A 258 -9.25 3.88 4.84
CA LEU A 258 -9.75 5.22 4.59
C LEU A 258 -9.03 5.86 3.39
N PRO A 259 -9.77 6.36 2.40
CA PRO A 259 -9.19 7.25 1.38
C PRO A 259 -8.59 8.49 2.04
N SER A 260 -7.42 8.92 1.55
CA SER A 260 -6.65 10.04 2.12
C SER A 260 -6.47 11.17 1.10
N TRP A 261 -7.50 11.43 0.30
CA TRP A 261 -7.60 12.54 -0.66
C TRP A 261 -9.00 13.12 -0.70
#